data_922a7628a5dd122ee6bc7a00ed505cde
#
_entry.id   922a7628a5dd122ee6bc7a00ed505cde
#
_cell.length_a   1.000
_cell.length_b   1.000
_cell.length_c   1.000
_cell.angle_alpha   90.00
_cell.angle_beta   90.00
_cell.angle_gamma   90.00
#
_symmetry.space_group_name_H-M   'P 1'
#
loop_
_entity.id
_entity.type
_entity.pdbx_description
1 polymer ?
#
loop_
_entity_poly.entity_id
_entity_poly.type
_entity_poly.pdbx_seq_one_letter_code
_entity_poly.pdbx_strand_id
1 'polypeptide(L)'
;MNKRKVTLAAAAAGVLTGAAGLSLLAMPAGAGQPPSLPDVSPESLVEQVLTSKPSAFGGTVEVDNKLGLPQISEIPQLADGKHNARIWTDGNGKLRLALPNGQSEQTIVDDGTTTWSWNSQDNEVTKSEHKADQKPDQQNSEQKAIDPATAAKEIVTMTKEFSDISVDGTARVANRAAYELVLTPKASEKTLIREVRIAVDSELKMPLRVAVLTNGTAEPAATVGFREINVGKQDDKLFQFTPPANAKVTTPEAKEQRQQGKPEVGLEQALQGEDPQIFGTGWDTVVGARIPAEAMTKVPAEAQGLVDRFTKKVSGSWGSGQLFNTKVATILIADDGRVVAGAVPEQVLFDTIGQVK
;
A
#
# COMPACT_ATOMS: atom_id res chain seq x y z
N MET A 1 44.82 18.25 -37.71
CA MET A 1 43.87 17.84 -36.62
C MET A 1 43.20 19.09 -36.09
N ASN A 2 41.89 19.19 -36.24
CA ASN A 2 41.14 20.41 -36.00
C ASN A 2 40.92 20.64 -34.49
N LYS A 3 41.49 21.73 -33.96
CA LYS A 3 41.39 22.10 -32.53
C LYS A 3 39.95 22.13 -31.97
N ARG A 4 38.95 22.35 -32.83
CA ARG A 4 37.53 22.31 -32.48
C ARG A 4 37.00 20.91 -32.16
N LYS A 5 37.58 19.85 -32.74
CA LYS A 5 37.19 18.45 -32.44
C LYS A 5 37.73 17.95 -31.11
N VAL A 6 38.86 18.47 -30.66
CA VAL A 6 39.46 18.11 -29.37
C VAL A 6 38.71 18.77 -28.21
N THR A 7 38.21 20.00 -28.41
CA THR A 7 37.43 20.69 -27.37
C THR A 7 36.05 20.07 -27.14
N LEU A 8 35.43 19.51 -28.18
CA LEU A 8 34.13 18.81 -28.05
C LEU A 8 34.29 17.44 -27.38
N ALA A 9 35.40 16.74 -27.61
CA ALA A 9 35.66 15.46 -26.94
C ALA A 9 35.95 15.63 -25.43
N ALA A 10 36.64 16.73 -25.07
CA ALA A 10 36.92 17.03 -23.63
C ALA A 10 35.64 17.47 -22.88
N ALA A 11 34.71 18.17 -23.53
CA ALA A 11 33.44 18.56 -22.94
C ALA A 11 32.51 17.34 -22.70
N ALA A 12 32.50 16.37 -23.66
CA ALA A 12 31.69 15.15 -23.50
C ALA A 12 32.22 14.23 -22.39
N ALA A 13 33.56 14.13 -22.22
CA ALA A 13 34.16 13.36 -21.12
C ALA A 13 33.95 14.02 -19.77
N GLY A 14 33.89 15.36 -19.68
CA GLY A 14 33.61 16.09 -18.43
C GLY A 14 32.16 15.96 -17.94
N VAL A 15 31.20 15.84 -18.86
CA VAL A 15 29.79 15.66 -18.51
C VAL A 15 29.51 14.24 -17.98
N LEU A 16 30.16 13.21 -18.54
CA LEU A 16 29.98 11.85 -18.08
C LEU A 16 30.62 11.60 -16.71
N THR A 17 31.76 12.25 -16.40
CA THR A 17 32.36 12.16 -15.05
C THR A 17 31.64 13.03 -14.03
N GLY A 18 31.00 14.12 -14.43
CA GLY A 18 30.17 14.97 -13.56
C GLY A 18 28.85 14.30 -13.13
N ALA A 19 28.21 13.55 -14.03
CA ALA A 19 26.95 12.84 -13.71
C ALA A 19 27.19 11.66 -12.75
N ALA A 20 28.30 10.93 -12.88
CA ALA A 20 28.67 9.87 -11.93
C ALA A 20 29.10 10.42 -10.55
N GLY A 21 29.66 11.64 -10.50
CA GLY A 21 30.04 12.29 -9.22
C GLY A 21 28.86 12.88 -8.47
N LEU A 22 27.82 13.34 -9.14
CA LEU A 22 26.62 13.90 -8.52
C LEU A 22 25.70 12.83 -7.91
N SER A 23 25.70 11.61 -8.45
CA SER A 23 24.95 10.49 -7.88
C SER A 23 25.50 10.00 -6.54
N LEU A 24 26.79 10.21 -6.28
CA LEU A 24 27.44 9.90 -4.99
C LEU A 24 27.18 10.95 -3.91
N LEU A 25 26.87 12.21 -4.30
CA LEU A 25 26.56 13.30 -3.37
C LEU A 25 25.09 13.31 -2.91
N ALA A 26 24.20 12.59 -3.59
CA ALA A 26 22.80 12.47 -3.26
C ALA A 26 22.48 11.27 -2.34
N MET A 27 23.48 10.51 -1.90
CA MET A 27 23.28 9.44 -0.92
C MET A 27 23.04 10.06 0.46
N PRO A 28 21.94 9.72 1.15
CA PRO A 28 21.76 10.14 2.53
C PRO A 28 22.94 9.65 3.38
N ALA A 29 23.46 10.53 4.24
CA ALA A 29 24.53 10.19 5.17
C ALA A 29 24.08 9.00 6.04
N GLY A 30 24.68 7.81 5.84
CA GLY A 30 24.32 6.55 6.48
C GLY A 30 23.93 5.42 5.50
N ALA A 31 23.73 5.69 4.23
CA ALA A 31 23.61 4.65 3.21
C ALA A 31 25.05 4.14 2.90
N GLY A 32 25.39 2.96 3.41
CA GLY A 32 26.62 2.25 3.02
C GLY A 32 26.66 2.04 1.50
N GLN A 33 27.85 1.76 0.95
CA GLN A 33 27.96 1.46 -0.48
C GLN A 33 26.90 0.42 -0.91
N PRO A 34 26.27 0.61 -2.08
CA PRO A 34 25.37 -0.39 -2.63
C PRO A 34 26.05 -1.76 -2.66
N PRO A 35 25.36 -2.85 -2.28
CA PRO A 35 25.97 -4.18 -2.31
C PRO A 35 26.32 -4.56 -3.76
N SER A 36 27.48 -5.17 -3.95
CA SER A 36 27.85 -5.77 -5.24
C SER A 36 27.16 -7.14 -5.32
N LEU A 37 26.20 -7.27 -6.21
CA LEU A 37 25.45 -8.49 -6.45
C LEU A 37 25.63 -8.92 -7.92
N PRO A 38 25.54 -10.23 -8.24
CA PRO A 38 25.53 -10.71 -9.61
C PRO A 38 24.34 -10.12 -10.40
N ASP A 39 24.50 -10.01 -11.71
CA ASP A 39 23.41 -9.56 -12.58
C ASP A 39 22.21 -10.52 -12.50
N VAL A 40 21.02 -9.96 -12.52
CA VAL A 40 19.75 -10.70 -12.52
C VAL A 40 18.80 -10.08 -13.55
N SER A 41 18.04 -10.91 -14.27
CA SER A 41 17.07 -10.38 -15.21
C SER A 41 15.80 -9.87 -14.52
N PRO A 42 15.14 -8.85 -15.09
CA PRO A 42 13.87 -8.35 -14.58
C PRO A 42 12.81 -9.46 -14.45
N GLU A 43 12.73 -10.37 -15.43
CA GLU A 43 11.79 -11.48 -15.46
C GLU A 43 12.00 -12.43 -14.27
N SER A 44 13.27 -12.72 -13.96
CA SER A 44 13.62 -13.56 -12.80
C SER A 44 13.19 -12.91 -11.48
N LEU A 45 13.35 -11.59 -11.33
CA LEU A 45 12.90 -10.89 -10.13
C LEU A 45 11.37 -10.85 -10.04
N VAL A 46 10.68 -10.62 -11.14
CA VAL A 46 9.20 -10.70 -11.20
C VAL A 46 8.72 -12.08 -10.76
N GLU A 47 9.31 -13.15 -11.28
CA GLU A 47 8.98 -14.51 -10.89
C GLU A 47 9.23 -14.73 -9.38
N GLN A 48 10.37 -14.27 -8.85
CA GLN A 48 10.69 -14.35 -7.42
C GLN A 48 9.63 -13.63 -6.57
N VAL A 49 9.21 -12.42 -6.94
CA VAL A 49 8.16 -11.68 -6.24
C VAL A 49 6.83 -12.46 -6.24
N LEU A 50 6.43 -12.98 -7.41
CA LEU A 50 5.15 -13.68 -7.56
C LEU A 50 5.11 -15.03 -6.84
N THR A 51 6.24 -15.73 -6.79
CA THR A 51 6.34 -17.09 -6.23
C THR A 51 6.92 -17.12 -4.82
N SER A 52 7.36 -15.96 -4.29
CA SER A 52 7.95 -15.90 -2.96
C SER A 52 6.98 -16.47 -1.92
N LYS A 53 7.51 -17.36 -1.10
CA LYS A 53 6.83 -17.88 0.09
C LYS A 53 7.52 -17.28 1.30
N PRO A 54 6.79 -16.70 2.23
CA PRO A 54 7.40 -16.20 3.45
C PRO A 54 8.05 -17.37 4.21
N SER A 55 9.35 -17.26 4.47
CA SER A 55 10.01 -18.09 5.48
C SER A 55 9.64 -17.54 6.85
N ALA A 56 9.91 -18.31 7.91
CA ALA A 56 9.72 -17.81 9.26
C ALA A 56 10.61 -16.56 9.49
N PHE A 57 10.01 -15.48 9.97
CA PHE A 57 10.74 -14.26 10.35
C PHE A 57 9.98 -13.46 11.41
N GLY A 58 10.69 -12.56 12.07
CA GLY A 58 10.15 -11.47 12.86
C GLY A 58 10.79 -10.15 12.47
N GLY A 59 10.05 -9.04 12.50
CA GLY A 59 10.62 -7.76 12.08
C GLY A 59 9.76 -6.56 12.43
N THR A 60 10.36 -5.38 12.21
CA THR A 60 9.68 -4.08 12.27
C THR A 60 9.56 -3.55 10.85
N VAL A 61 8.34 -3.25 10.45
CA VAL A 61 8.02 -2.60 9.18
C VAL A 61 7.72 -1.13 9.45
N GLU A 62 8.23 -0.24 8.63
CA GLU A 62 7.87 1.18 8.59
C GLU A 62 7.02 1.43 7.35
N VAL A 63 5.87 2.08 7.56
CA VAL A 63 5.04 2.69 6.52
C VAL A 63 5.29 4.19 6.57
N ASP A 64 5.77 4.79 5.49
CA ASP A 64 5.97 6.25 5.36
C ASP A 64 5.01 6.77 4.29
N ASN A 65 3.94 7.42 4.72
CA ASN A 65 2.91 7.99 3.87
C ASN A 65 3.08 9.50 3.75
N LYS A 66 3.03 9.99 2.51
CA LYS A 66 3.03 11.40 2.14
C LYS A 66 1.91 11.66 1.13
N LEU A 67 0.75 11.03 1.34
CA LEU A 67 -0.37 11.00 0.40
C LEU A 67 -1.17 12.31 0.39
N GLY A 68 -1.05 13.13 1.43
CA GLY A 68 -1.88 14.31 1.66
C GLY A 68 -3.23 13.96 2.30
N LEU A 69 -3.29 12.81 2.98
CA LEU A 69 -4.51 12.36 3.65
C LEU A 69 -4.65 13.02 5.02
N PRO A 70 -5.88 13.43 5.41
CA PRO A 70 -6.15 13.82 6.79
C PRO A 70 -5.97 12.63 7.74
N GLN A 71 -5.78 12.90 9.03
CA GLN A 71 -5.83 11.85 10.04
C GLN A 71 -7.27 11.30 10.11
N ILE A 72 -7.41 10.03 9.70
CA ILE A 72 -8.65 9.28 9.80
C ILE A 72 -8.49 8.34 11.01
N SER A 73 -9.36 8.48 11.99
CA SER A 73 -9.24 7.75 13.26
C SER A 73 -9.37 6.23 13.11
N GLU A 74 -10.11 5.77 12.08
CA GLU A 74 -10.34 4.34 11.86
C GLU A 74 -9.14 3.62 11.26
N ILE A 75 -8.27 4.31 10.50
CA ILE A 75 -7.10 3.71 9.86
C ILE A 75 -5.88 4.62 10.03
N PRO A 76 -5.32 4.71 11.25
CA PRO A 76 -4.21 5.61 11.55
C PRO A 76 -2.97 5.38 10.67
N GLN A 77 -2.77 4.15 10.20
CA GLN A 77 -1.63 3.75 9.37
C GLN A 77 -1.67 4.35 7.95
N LEU A 78 -2.84 4.80 7.49
CA LEU A 78 -2.98 5.50 6.21
C LEU A 78 -2.79 7.02 6.35
N ALA A 79 -2.80 7.56 7.57
CA ALA A 79 -2.50 8.97 7.78
C ALA A 79 -1.09 9.31 7.30
N ASP A 80 -0.88 10.56 6.88
CA ASP A 80 0.44 11.05 6.52
C ASP A 80 1.41 10.93 7.70
N GLY A 81 2.63 10.52 7.40
CA GLY A 81 3.69 10.32 8.37
C GLY A 81 4.26 8.91 8.39
N LYS A 82 5.06 8.66 9.42
CA LYS A 82 5.74 7.38 9.64
C LYS A 82 5.02 6.57 10.69
N HIS A 83 4.64 5.36 10.32
CA HIS A 83 3.98 4.39 11.19
C HIS A 83 4.81 3.12 11.25
N ASN A 84 4.95 2.53 12.42
CA ASN A 84 5.67 1.27 12.58
C ASN A 84 4.69 0.17 12.93
N ALA A 85 4.96 -1.03 12.38
CA ALA A 85 4.28 -2.26 12.73
C ALA A 85 5.31 -3.33 13.08
N ARG A 86 4.97 -4.24 13.96
CA ARG A 86 5.78 -5.42 14.24
C ARG A 86 5.08 -6.65 13.71
N ILE A 87 5.78 -7.45 12.93
CA ILE A 87 5.24 -8.64 12.29
C ILE A 87 6.09 -9.86 12.60
N TRP A 88 5.45 -10.99 12.87
CA TRP A 88 6.08 -12.29 13.03
C TRP A 88 5.28 -13.34 12.27
N THR A 89 5.97 -14.25 11.60
CA THR A 89 5.36 -15.41 10.95
C THR A 89 6.22 -16.66 11.18
N ASP A 90 5.56 -17.81 11.27
CA ASP A 90 6.23 -19.10 11.27
C ASP A 90 6.51 -19.65 9.87
N GLY A 91 6.07 -18.93 8.82
CA GLY A 91 6.17 -19.35 7.41
C GLY A 91 5.19 -20.45 7.00
N ASN A 92 4.32 -20.91 7.91
CA ASN A 92 3.37 -22.02 7.68
C ASN A 92 1.90 -21.64 7.98
N GLY A 93 1.60 -20.35 8.02
CA GLY A 93 0.24 -19.85 8.20
C GLY A 93 -0.01 -19.15 9.53
N LYS A 94 0.89 -19.26 10.52
CA LYS A 94 0.76 -18.48 11.75
C LYS A 94 1.35 -17.09 11.58
N LEU A 95 0.66 -16.12 12.16
CA LEU A 95 1.04 -14.72 12.08
C LEU A 95 0.77 -14.00 13.40
N ARG A 96 1.62 -13.05 13.74
CA ARG A 96 1.33 -12.00 14.71
C ARG A 96 1.66 -10.65 14.11
N LEU A 97 0.72 -9.71 14.24
CA LEU A 97 0.87 -8.32 13.85
C LEU A 97 0.56 -7.45 15.06
N ALA A 98 1.43 -6.49 15.36
CA ALA A 98 1.21 -5.49 16.40
C ALA A 98 1.33 -4.10 15.79
N LEU A 99 0.28 -3.30 15.92
CA LEU A 99 0.09 -1.97 15.34
C LEU A 99 -0.02 -0.94 16.47
N PRO A 100 1.08 -0.32 16.90
CA PRO A 100 1.03 0.74 17.88
C PRO A 100 0.27 1.96 17.34
N ASN A 101 -0.58 2.56 18.17
CA ASN A 101 -1.30 3.79 17.87
C ASN A 101 -1.28 4.71 19.11
N GLY A 102 -0.28 5.58 19.19
CA GLY A 102 -0.09 6.42 20.38
C GLY A 102 0.13 5.59 21.65
N GLN A 103 -0.82 5.66 22.58
CA GLN A 103 -0.80 4.88 23.82
C GLN A 103 -1.59 3.57 23.72
N SER A 104 -2.22 3.29 22.59
CA SER A 104 -2.95 2.06 22.31
C SER A 104 -2.22 1.15 21.35
N GLU A 105 -2.63 -0.09 21.26
CA GLU A 105 -2.12 -1.07 20.30
C GLU A 105 -3.28 -1.92 19.78
N GLN A 106 -3.30 -2.15 18.48
CA GLN A 106 -4.09 -3.23 17.90
C GLN A 106 -3.16 -4.42 17.67
N THR A 107 -3.55 -5.58 18.18
CA THR A 107 -2.80 -6.83 17.98
C THR A 107 -3.67 -7.84 17.26
N ILE A 108 -3.14 -8.38 16.16
CA ILE A 108 -3.76 -9.48 15.43
C ILE A 108 -2.87 -10.71 15.60
N VAL A 109 -3.44 -11.83 16.01
CA VAL A 109 -2.75 -13.12 16.15
C VAL A 109 -3.55 -14.17 15.42
N ASP A 110 -2.91 -14.83 14.46
CA ASP A 110 -3.43 -16.00 13.78
C ASP A 110 -2.60 -17.21 14.20
N ASP A 111 -3.25 -18.20 14.82
CA ASP A 111 -2.60 -19.43 15.29
C ASP A 111 -2.66 -20.59 14.25
N GLY A 112 -3.21 -20.30 13.05
CA GLY A 112 -3.44 -21.26 11.98
C GLY A 112 -4.85 -21.87 11.99
N THR A 113 -5.64 -21.64 13.05
CA THR A 113 -7.03 -22.11 13.19
C THR A 113 -7.99 -21.00 13.58
N THR A 114 -7.49 -20.01 14.29
CA THR A 114 -8.26 -18.90 14.84
C THR A 114 -7.48 -17.61 14.67
N THR A 115 -8.15 -16.58 14.16
CA THR A 115 -7.64 -15.21 14.15
C THR A 115 -8.25 -14.45 15.33
N TRP A 116 -7.39 -13.85 16.13
CA TRP A 116 -7.71 -12.98 17.25
C TRP A 116 -7.32 -11.55 16.89
N SER A 117 -8.24 -10.60 17.00
CA SER A 117 -7.96 -9.17 16.88
C SER A 117 -8.30 -8.48 18.18
N TRP A 118 -7.30 -7.90 18.83
CA TRP A 118 -7.44 -7.16 20.09
C TRP A 118 -7.16 -5.69 19.89
N ASN A 119 -8.07 -4.84 20.33
CA ASN A 119 -7.89 -3.40 20.43
C ASN A 119 -7.72 -3.03 21.91
N SER A 120 -6.56 -2.49 22.27
CA SER A 120 -6.26 -2.16 23.68
C SER A 120 -7.00 -0.92 24.16
N GLN A 121 -7.44 -0.02 23.27
CA GLN A 121 -8.16 1.20 23.63
C GLN A 121 -9.56 0.87 24.18
N ASP A 122 -10.27 -0.02 23.50
CA ASP A 122 -11.63 -0.42 23.83
C ASP A 122 -11.67 -1.69 24.70
N ASN A 123 -10.52 -2.33 24.89
CA ASN A 123 -10.34 -3.64 25.50
C ASN A 123 -11.31 -4.69 24.92
N GLU A 124 -11.49 -4.63 23.58
CA GLU A 124 -12.36 -5.53 22.83
C GLU A 124 -11.52 -6.53 22.03
N VAL A 125 -11.91 -7.80 22.07
CA VAL A 125 -11.31 -8.90 21.32
C VAL A 125 -12.34 -9.45 20.36
N THR A 126 -11.99 -9.51 19.07
CA THR A 126 -12.77 -10.23 18.05
C THR A 126 -12.10 -11.57 17.79
N LYS A 127 -12.85 -12.66 17.93
CA LYS A 127 -12.42 -14.04 17.63
C LYS A 127 -13.08 -14.50 16.34
N SER A 128 -12.28 -14.94 15.37
CA SER A 128 -12.75 -15.52 14.10
C SER A 128 -12.13 -16.91 13.91
N GLU A 129 -12.94 -17.93 13.78
CA GLU A 129 -12.48 -19.29 13.50
C GLU A 129 -12.40 -19.53 11.99
N HIS A 130 -11.33 -20.18 11.55
CA HIS A 130 -11.16 -20.52 10.14
C HIS A 130 -12.15 -21.62 9.75
N LYS A 131 -12.97 -21.39 8.75
CA LYS A 131 -13.83 -22.43 8.18
C LYS A 131 -13.00 -23.26 7.22
N ALA A 132 -13.21 -24.59 7.26
CA ALA A 132 -12.44 -25.57 6.47
C ALA A 132 -12.46 -25.30 4.94
N ASP A 133 -13.46 -24.58 4.44
CA ASP A 133 -13.63 -24.27 3.01
C ASP A 133 -13.19 -22.85 2.61
N GLN A 134 -12.74 -22.03 3.56
CA GLN A 134 -12.23 -20.69 3.26
C GLN A 134 -10.73 -20.77 3.03
N LYS A 135 -10.31 -20.45 1.81
CA LYS A 135 -8.89 -20.24 1.50
C LYS A 135 -8.34 -19.13 2.40
N PRO A 136 -7.03 -19.20 2.79
CA PRO A 136 -6.36 -18.18 3.62
C PRO A 136 -6.32 -16.76 3.01
N ASP A 137 -6.96 -16.54 1.86
CA ASP A 137 -6.90 -15.31 1.07
C ASP A 137 -7.72 -14.12 1.64
N GLN A 138 -8.47 -14.31 2.72
CA GLN A 138 -9.09 -13.17 3.44
C GLN A 138 -8.15 -12.66 4.54
N GLN A 139 -6.91 -12.34 4.15
CA GLN A 139 -6.08 -11.48 5.00
C GLN A 139 -6.78 -10.14 5.18
N ASN A 140 -6.88 -9.70 6.42
CA ASN A 140 -7.43 -8.39 6.77
C ASN A 140 -6.74 -7.30 5.93
N SER A 141 -7.49 -6.34 5.39
CA SER A 141 -6.98 -5.27 4.52
C SER A 141 -5.80 -4.51 5.14
N GLU A 142 -5.80 -4.35 6.47
CA GLU A 142 -4.70 -3.74 7.24
C GLU A 142 -3.41 -4.55 7.15
N GLN A 143 -3.49 -5.88 7.18
CA GLN A 143 -2.35 -6.78 7.09
C GLN A 143 -1.68 -6.71 5.71
N LYS A 144 -2.49 -6.63 4.65
CA LYS A 144 -2.01 -6.49 3.26
C LYS A 144 -1.27 -5.18 3.03
N ALA A 145 -1.73 -4.09 3.62
CA ALA A 145 -1.13 -2.76 3.46
C ALA A 145 0.24 -2.63 4.14
N ILE A 146 0.56 -3.49 5.11
CA ILE A 146 1.77 -3.39 5.95
C ILE A 146 2.84 -4.40 5.55
N ASP A 147 2.47 -5.52 4.92
CA ASP A 147 3.44 -6.52 4.47
C ASP A 147 4.03 -6.15 3.09
N PRO A 148 5.34 -5.82 3.00
CA PRO A 148 5.97 -5.48 1.73
C PRO A 148 5.88 -6.60 0.67
N ALA A 149 5.89 -7.87 1.08
CA ALA A 149 5.83 -8.99 0.16
C ALA A 149 4.44 -9.12 -0.48
N THR A 150 3.39 -8.96 0.31
CA THR A 150 2.01 -8.96 -0.18
C THR A 150 1.75 -7.74 -1.08
N ALA A 151 2.15 -6.55 -0.65
CA ALA A 151 2.00 -5.33 -1.45
C ALA A 151 2.72 -5.45 -2.81
N ALA A 152 3.96 -5.93 -2.83
CA ALA A 152 4.71 -6.14 -4.07
C ALA A 152 4.03 -7.14 -4.99
N LYS A 153 3.57 -8.27 -4.45
CA LYS A 153 2.90 -9.32 -5.24
C LYS A 153 1.60 -8.83 -5.87
N GLU A 154 0.79 -8.08 -5.14
CA GLU A 154 -0.45 -7.49 -5.66
C GLU A 154 -0.15 -6.50 -6.78
N ILE A 155 0.78 -5.55 -6.58
CA ILE A 155 1.16 -4.57 -7.59
C ILE A 155 1.69 -5.26 -8.86
N VAL A 156 2.65 -6.18 -8.73
CA VAL A 156 3.21 -6.90 -9.88
C VAL A 156 2.14 -7.70 -10.61
N THR A 157 1.25 -8.37 -9.89
CA THR A 157 0.16 -9.16 -10.50
C THR A 157 -0.76 -8.28 -11.35
N MET A 158 -1.10 -7.09 -10.87
CA MET A 158 -2.03 -6.18 -11.54
C MET A 158 -1.39 -5.42 -12.71
N THR A 159 -0.09 -5.12 -12.62
CA THR A 159 0.53 -4.09 -13.48
C THR A 159 1.65 -4.58 -14.39
N LYS A 160 2.18 -5.80 -14.24
CA LYS A 160 3.34 -6.29 -15.01
C LYS A 160 3.13 -6.23 -16.53
N GLU A 161 1.94 -6.55 -17.03
CA GLU A 161 1.63 -6.53 -18.47
C GLU A 161 1.55 -5.08 -19.04
N PHE A 162 1.33 -4.10 -18.17
CA PHE A 162 1.17 -2.68 -18.46
C PHE A 162 2.39 -1.84 -18.08
N SER A 163 3.52 -2.50 -17.79
CA SER A 163 4.75 -1.88 -17.33
C SER A 163 5.93 -2.20 -18.23
N ASP A 164 6.84 -1.25 -18.36
CA ASP A 164 8.23 -1.48 -18.69
C ASP A 164 8.96 -1.85 -17.40
N ILE A 165 9.58 -3.03 -17.37
CA ILE A 165 10.19 -3.59 -16.15
C ILE A 165 11.71 -3.61 -16.30
N SER A 166 12.42 -3.11 -15.30
CA SER A 166 13.88 -3.06 -15.29
C SER A 166 14.45 -3.36 -13.90
N VAL A 167 15.74 -3.61 -13.85
CA VAL A 167 16.52 -3.68 -12.62
C VAL A 167 17.41 -2.45 -12.55
N ASP A 168 17.19 -1.59 -11.56
CA ASP A 168 17.93 -0.33 -11.38
C ASP A 168 18.88 -0.44 -10.18
N GLY A 169 19.93 -1.24 -10.34
CA GLY A 169 20.97 -1.41 -9.33
C GLY A 169 20.55 -2.26 -8.13
N THR A 170 21.17 -1.95 -6.99
CA THR A 170 21.03 -2.70 -5.74
C THR A 170 20.81 -1.75 -4.56
N ALA A 171 20.18 -2.26 -3.52
CA ALA A 171 19.88 -1.52 -2.29
C ALA A 171 20.26 -2.31 -1.05
N ARG A 172 20.28 -1.62 0.09
CA ARG A 172 20.36 -2.26 1.41
C ARG A 172 19.09 -1.94 2.20
N VAL A 173 18.32 -2.96 2.54
CA VAL A 173 17.08 -2.84 3.32
C VAL A 173 17.19 -3.72 4.57
N ALA A 174 16.97 -3.16 5.75
CA ALA A 174 17.10 -3.88 7.02
C ALA A 174 18.44 -4.64 7.14
N ASN A 175 19.54 -4.01 6.72
CA ASN A 175 20.91 -4.58 6.62
C ASN A 175 21.08 -5.74 5.63
N ARG A 176 20.08 -6.06 4.82
CA ARG A 176 20.13 -7.10 3.80
C ARG A 176 20.36 -6.51 2.41
N ALA A 177 21.13 -7.24 1.60
CA ALA A 177 21.39 -6.87 0.21
C ALA A 177 20.17 -7.22 -0.65
N ALA A 178 19.72 -6.29 -1.50
CA ALA A 178 18.56 -6.43 -2.33
C ALA A 178 18.79 -5.88 -3.74
N TYR A 179 18.08 -6.41 -4.72
CA TYR A 179 17.95 -5.85 -6.07
C TYR A 179 16.79 -4.86 -6.11
N GLU A 180 16.94 -3.76 -6.84
CA GLU A 180 15.86 -2.80 -7.09
C GLU A 180 15.13 -3.17 -8.40
N LEU A 181 13.98 -3.81 -8.29
CA LEU A 181 13.05 -4.04 -9.40
C LEU A 181 12.20 -2.78 -9.59
N VAL A 182 12.15 -2.26 -10.82
CA VAL A 182 11.40 -1.04 -11.15
C VAL A 182 10.33 -1.36 -12.18
N LEU A 183 9.09 -0.99 -11.87
CA LEU A 183 7.94 -1.06 -12.76
C LEU A 183 7.57 0.37 -13.16
N THR A 184 7.70 0.69 -14.43
CA THR A 184 7.33 1.99 -15.00
C THR A 184 6.08 1.80 -15.87
N PRO A 185 4.97 2.52 -15.64
CA PRO A 185 3.81 2.46 -16.50
C PRO A 185 4.18 2.73 -17.96
N LYS A 186 3.65 1.93 -18.88
CA LYS A 186 3.82 2.19 -20.32
C LYS A 186 3.21 3.55 -20.68
N ALA A 187 3.69 4.17 -21.75
CA ALA A 187 3.24 5.49 -22.19
C ALA A 187 1.74 5.56 -22.53
N SER A 188 1.08 4.43 -22.74
CA SER A 188 -0.37 4.33 -22.94
C SER A 188 -1.17 4.52 -21.65
N GLU A 189 -0.57 4.26 -20.50
CA GLU A 189 -1.23 4.27 -19.22
C GLU A 189 -1.48 5.70 -18.70
N LYS A 190 -2.72 6.02 -18.39
CA LYS A 190 -3.12 7.32 -17.85
C LYS A 190 -3.15 7.28 -16.33
N THR A 191 -1.98 7.36 -15.72
CA THR A 191 -1.83 7.21 -14.27
C THR A 191 -1.07 8.36 -13.60
N LEU A 192 -1.32 8.58 -12.31
CA LEU A 192 -0.56 9.49 -11.45
C LEU A 192 0.80 8.89 -11.06
N ILE A 193 0.93 7.58 -11.15
CA ILE A 193 2.13 6.84 -10.76
C ILE A 193 3.19 6.99 -11.84
N ARG A 194 4.41 7.38 -11.44
CA ARG A 194 5.58 7.42 -12.30
C ARG A 194 6.28 6.07 -12.37
N GLU A 195 6.50 5.46 -11.22
CA GLU A 195 7.13 4.16 -11.09
C GLU A 195 6.85 3.55 -9.71
N VAL A 196 6.95 2.24 -9.62
CA VAL A 196 7.04 1.51 -8.36
C VAL A 196 8.38 0.81 -8.27
N ARG A 197 9.08 0.97 -7.15
CA ARG A 197 10.35 0.34 -6.84
C ARG A 197 10.16 -0.74 -5.78
N ILE A 198 10.65 -1.93 -6.05
CA ILE A 198 10.55 -3.09 -5.15
C ILE A 198 11.96 -3.59 -4.86
N ALA A 199 12.39 -3.49 -3.60
CA ALA A 199 13.65 -4.07 -3.16
C ALA A 199 13.43 -5.56 -2.85
N VAL A 200 14.02 -6.44 -3.65
CA VAL A 200 13.93 -7.90 -3.53
C VAL A 200 15.21 -8.44 -2.91
N ASP A 201 15.10 -9.12 -1.79
CA ASP A 201 16.23 -9.72 -1.06
C ASP A 201 17.03 -10.68 -1.96
N SER A 202 18.35 -10.52 -1.99
CA SER A 202 19.21 -11.30 -2.85
C SER A 202 19.34 -12.78 -2.45
N GLU A 203 19.04 -13.13 -1.19
CA GLU A 203 19.12 -14.49 -0.65
C GLU A 203 17.74 -15.11 -0.46
N LEU A 204 16.84 -14.40 0.25
CA LEU A 204 15.51 -14.88 0.59
C LEU A 204 14.53 -14.82 -0.58
N LYS A 205 14.85 -14.05 -1.62
CA LYS A 205 14.02 -13.85 -2.82
C LYS A 205 12.63 -13.28 -2.50
N MET A 206 12.51 -12.56 -1.41
CA MET A 206 11.27 -11.92 -0.97
C MET A 206 11.38 -10.39 -1.02
N PRO A 207 10.29 -9.67 -1.30
CA PRO A 207 10.25 -8.22 -1.20
C PRO A 207 10.49 -7.74 0.23
N LEU A 208 11.41 -6.78 0.38
CA LEU A 208 11.73 -6.14 1.65
C LEU A 208 11.21 -4.71 1.74
N ARG A 209 10.99 -4.06 0.59
CA ARG A 209 10.48 -2.69 0.52
C ARG A 209 9.74 -2.48 -0.79
N VAL A 210 8.64 -1.74 -0.72
CA VAL A 210 7.92 -1.18 -1.87
C VAL A 210 7.88 0.33 -1.71
N ALA A 211 8.19 1.07 -2.76
CA ALA A 211 8.11 2.53 -2.81
C ALA A 211 7.32 2.95 -4.05
N VAL A 212 6.31 3.79 -3.86
CA VAL A 212 5.46 4.34 -4.92
C VAL A 212 5.86 5.78 -5.19
N LEU A 213 6.28 6.07 -6.41
CA LEU A 213 6.69 7.40 -6.85
C LEU A 213 5.67 7.95 -7.84
N THR A 214 5.38 9.24 -7.73
CA THR A 214 4.38 9.91 -8.56
C THR A 214 5.04 10.92 -9.50
N ASN A 215 4.31 11.29 -10.55
CA ASN A 215 4.77 12.28 -11.51
C ASN A 215 5.04 13.62 -10.79
N GLY A 216 6.13 14.29 -11.19
CA GLY A 216 6.48 15.62 -10.69
C GLY A 216 7.22 15.64 -9.33
N THR A 217 7.47 14.50 -8.68
CA THR A 217 8.23 14.44 -7.41
C THR A 217 9.40 13.47 -7.49
N ALA A 218 10.50 13.78 -6.78
CA ALA A 218 11.63 12.87 -6.65
C ALA A 218 11.46 11.91 -5.45
N GLU A 219 10.71 12.34 -4.43
CA GLU A 219 10.47 11.53 -3.23
C GLU A 219 9.29 10.57 -3.42
N PRO A 220 9.33 9.37 -2.83
CA PRO A 220 8.19 8.48 -2.79
C PRO A 220 6.98 9.14 -2.12
N ALA A 221 5.80 8.93 -2.70
CA ALA A 221 4.53 9.32 -2.11
C ALA A 221 4.10 8.35 -0.99
N ALA A 222 4.50 7.08 -1.11
CA ALA A 222 4.29 6.06 -0.08
C ALA A 222 5.45 5.06 -0.12
N THR A 223 5.83 4.57 1.05
CA THR A 223 6.82 3.49 1.19
C THR A 223 6.36 2.54 2.28
N VAL A 224 6.46 1.24 2.04
CA VAL A 224 6.34 0.19 3.05
C VAL A 224 7.59 -0.68 2.99
N GLY A 225 8.27 -0.88 4.11
CA GLY A 225 9.51 -1.65 4.11
C GLY A 225 10.01 -2.04 5.49
N PHE A 226 10.79 -3.11 5.54
CA PHE A 226 11.41 -3.54 6.79
C PHE A 226 12.49 -2.54 7.24
N ARG A 227 12.41 -2.10 8.49
CA ARG A 227 13.51 -1.44 9.20
C ARG A 227 14.46 -2.47 9.78
N GLU A 228 13.89 -3.54 10.30
CA GLU A 228 14.61 -4.65 10.90
C GLU A 228 13.91 -5.95 10.53
N ILE A 229 14.68 -6.98 10.21
CA ILE A 229 14.17 -8.32 9.96
C ILE A 229 15.10 -9.35 10.57
N ASN A 230 14.56 -10.28 11.33
CA ASN A 230 15.26 -11.45 11.88
C ASN A 230 14.64 -12.70 11.25
N VAL A 231 15.41 -13.33 10.37
CA VAL A 231 15.00 -14.51 9.61
C VAL A 231 15.29 -15.77 10.41
N GLY A 232 14.39 -16.70 10.40
CA GLY A 232 14.49 -17.99 11.09
C GLY A 232 13.32 -18.24 12.02
N LYS A 233 13.37 -19.39 12.69
CA LYS A 233 12.29 -19.83 13.58
C LYS A 233 12.00 -18.79 14.66
N GLN A 234 10.72 -18.46 14.80
CA GLN A 234 10.20 -17.57 15.85
C GLN A 234 9.70 -18.41 17.02
N ASP A 235 9.60 -17.79 18.21
CA ASP A 235 9.04 -18.45 19.40
C ASP A 235 7.55 -18.76 19.17
N ASP A 236 7.15 -20.02 19.37
CA ASP A 236 5.78 -20.48 19.19
C ASP A 236 4.78 -19.76 20.08
N LYS A 237 5.23 -19.18 21.21
CA LYS A 237 4.40 -18.37 22.11
C LYS A 237 3.93 -17.07 21.48
N LEU A 238 4.63 -16.55 20.47
CA LEU A 238 4.20 -15.35 19.74
C LEU A 238 2.87 -15.55 19.03
N PHE A 239 2.58 -16.78 18.62
CA PHE A 239 1.37 -17.14 17.90
C PHE A 239 0.25 -17.66 18.81
N GLN A 240 0.42 -17.55 20.13
CA GLN A 240 -0.60 -17.86 21.12
C GLN A 240 -1.21 -16.56 21.63
N PHE A 241 -2.52 -16.49 21.69
CA PHE A 241 -3.22 -15.33 22.24
C PHE A 241 -4.17 -15.74 23.36
N THR A 242 -4.05 -15.05 24.47
CA THR A 242 -5.00 -15.16 25.58
C THR A 242 -5.63 -13.78 25.79
N PRO A 243 -6.96 -13.66 25.69
CA PRO A 243 -7.63 -12.39 25.94
C PRO A 243 -7.22 -11.80 27.28
N PRO A 244 -6.94 -10.48 27.36
CA PRO A 244 -6.69 -9.81 28.63
C PRO A 244 -7.84 -9.97 29.61
N ALA A 245 -7.55 -9.85 30.91
CA ALA A 245 -8.58 -9.86 31.93
C ALA A 245 -9.60 -8.74 31.67
N ASN A 246 -10.88 -9.05 31.78
CA ASN A 246 -12.01 -8.15 31.50
C ASN A 246 -12.12 -7.69 30.03
N ALA A 247 -11.41 -8.30 29.08
CA ALA A 247 -11.63 -8.03 27.67
C ALA A 247 -13.01 -8.54 27.23
N LYS A 248 -13.70 -7.73 26.45
CA LYS A 248 -14.97 -8.13 25.85
C LYS A 248 -14.71 -8.94 24.60
N VAL A 249 -14.92 -10.26 24.68
CA VAL A 249 -14.75 -11.16 23.54
C VAL A 249 -16.03 -11.20 22.71
N THR A 250 -15.90 -11.01 21.38
CA THR A 250 -17.01 -11.04 20.42
C THR A 250 -16.61 -11.81 19.17
N THR A 251 -17.59 -12.21 18.35
CA THR A 251 -17.35 -12.74 17.00
C THR A 251 -17.61 -11.65 15.96
N PRO A 252 -17.11 -11.80 14.71
CA PRO A 252 -17.39 -10.86 13.64
C PRO A 252 -18.90 -10.62 13.45
N GLU A 253 -19.69 -11.68 13.43
CA GLU A 253 -21.14 -11.60 13.24
C GLU A 253 -21.83 -10.84 14.40
N ALA A 254 -21.38 -11.04 15.63
CA ALA A 254 -21.90 -10.32 16.80
C ALA A 254 -21.46 -8.84 16.79
N LYS A 255 -20.31 -8.52 16.19
CA LYS A 255 -19.84 -7.14 16.03
C LYS A 255 -20.66 -6.40 14.98
N GLU A 256 -20.93 -7.02 13.84
CA GLU A 256 -21.78 -6.48 12.79
C GLU A 256 -23.21 -6.20 13.28
N GLN A 257 -23.80 -7.13 14.03
CA GLN A 257 -25.14 -6.94 14.62
C GLN A 257 -25.21 -5.77 15.61
N ARG A 258 -24.12 -5.46 16.32
CA ARG A 258 -24.06 -4.30 17.23
C ARG A 258 -23.87 -2.98 16.50
N GLN A 259 -23.13 -2.99 15.39
CA GLN A 259 -22.91 -1.81 14.55
C GLN A 259 -24.18 -1.41 13.81
N GLN A 260 -25.06 -2.36 13.46
CA GLN A 260 -26.38 -2.06 12.86
C GLN A 260 -27.30 -1.21 13.77
N GLY A 261 -26.97 -1.09 15.07
CA GLY A 261 -27.70 -0.24 16.02
C GLY A 261 -27.09 1.15 16.25
N LYS A 262 -25.92 1.46 15.69
CA LYS A 262 -25.25 2.75 15.79
C LYS A 262 -25.21 3.42 14.41
N PRO A 263 -25.48 4.72 14.30
CA PRO A 263 -25.38 5.45 13.02
C PRO A 263 -23.90 5.80 12.72
N GLU A 264 -23.02 4.81 12.66
CA GLU A 264 -21.68 4.97 12.09
C GLU A 264 -21.72 4.53 10.65
N VAL A 265 -21.93 5.48 9.74
CA VAL A 265 -21.86 5.26 8.31
C VAL A 265 -20.38 5.29 7.91
N GLY A 266 -19.70 4.16 8.05
CA GLY A 266 -18.40 3.97 7.43
C GLY A 266 -18.55 3.80 5.91
N LEU A 267 -17.58 4.27 5.13
CA LEU A 267 -17.54 4.09 3.66
C LEU A 267 -17.68 2.60 3.27
N GLU A 268 -17.14 1.69 4.08
CA GLU A 268 -17.30 0.24 3.89
C GLU A 268 -18.75 -0.23 3.98
N GLN A 269 -19.55 0.31 4.93
CA GLN A 269 -20.98 -0.02 5.03
C GLN A 269 -21.80 0.62 3.89
N ALA A 270 -21.38 1.79 3.40
CA ALA A 270 -22.02 2.43 2.26
C ALA A 270 -21.80 1.65 0.95
N LEU A 271 -20.70 0.90 0.85
CA LEU A 271 -20.37 0.05 -0.29
C LEU A 271 -20.85 -1.41 -0.13
N GLN A 272 -21.34 -1.82 1.04
CA GLN A 272 -21.91 -3.14 1.28
C GLN A 272 -23.29 -3.26 0.59
N GLY A 273 -23.33 -3.90 -0.55
CA GLY A 273 -24.56 -4.22 -1.26
C GLY A 273 -24.51 -4.02 -2.77
N GLU A 274 -23.49 -3.37 -3.29
CA GLU A 274 -23.25 -3.25 -4.73
C GLU A 274 -21.89 -3.87 -5.06
N ASP A 275 -21.86 -4.80 -6.01
CA ASP A 275 -20.59 -5.31 -6.53
C ASP A 275 -19.81 -4.17 -7.20
N PRO A 276 -18.56 -3.88 -6.79
CA PRO A 276 -17.80 -2.81 -7.39
C PRO A 276 -17.55 -3.10 -8.88
N GLN A 277 -17.81 -2.11 -9.72
CA GLN A 277 -17.57 -2.18 -11.15
C GLN A 277 -16.11 -1.78 -11.42
N ILE A 278 -15.42 -2.56 -12.24
CA ILE A 278 -14.02 -2.28 -12.60
C ILE A 278 -14.00 -1.79 -14.05
N PHE A 279 -13.37 -0.64 -14.28
CA PHE A 279 -13.15 -0.01 -15.58
C PHE A 279 -11.65 0.11 -15.85
N GLY A 280 -11.25 -0.14 -17.10
CA GLY A 280 -9.84 -0.14 -17.47
C GLY A 280 -9.08 -1.37 -16.96
N THR A 281 -7.77 -1.35 -17.12
CA THR A 281 -6.84 -2.42 -16.73
C THR A 281 -5.48 -1.81 -16.37
N GLY A 282 -4.66 -2.52 -15.60
CA GLY A 282 -3.31 -2.05 -15.27
C GLY A 282 -3.30 -0.79 -14.41
N TRP A 283 -2.52 0.19 -14.79
CA TRP A 283 -2.29 1.42 -14.01
C TRP A 283 -3.44 2.43 -14.11
N ASP A 284 -4.28 2.33 -15.14
CA ASP A 284 -5.43 3.21 -15.34
C ASP A 284 -6.75 2.60 -14.87
N THR A 285 -6.69 1.54 -14.07
CA THR A 285 -7.85 0.91 -13.45
C THR A 285 -8.61 1.89 -12.57
N VAL A 286 -9.92 1.97 -12.81
CA VAL A 286 -10.88 2.74 -12.01
C VAL A 286 -11.90 1.77 -11.42
N VAL A 287 -12.13 1.90 -10.12
CA VAL A 287 -13.19 1.18 -9.41
C VAL A 287 -14.38 2.12 -9.26
N GLY A 288 -15.56 1.66 -9.66
CA GLY A 288 -16.80 2.39 -9.53
C GLY A 288 -17.80 1.67 -8.66
N ALA A 289 -18.60 2.43 -7.91
CA ALA A 289 -19.69 1.92 -7.09
C ALA A 289 -20.79 2.98 -6.97
N ARG A 290 -21.95 2.59 -6.44
CA ARG A 290 -23.04 3.52 -6.11
C ARG A 290 -23.28 3.52 -4.61
N ILE A 291 -23.22 4.68 -3.99
CA ILE A 291 -23.64 4.88 -2.60
C ILE A 291 -25.17 5.05 -2.59
N PRO A 292 -25.92 4.26 -1.81
CA PRO A 292 -27.36 4.44 -1.65
C PRO A 292 -27.69 5.84 -1.14
N ALA A 293 -28.74 6.47 -1.68
CA ALA A 293 -29.16 7.83 -1.32
C ALA A 293 -29.38 8.01 0.19
N GLU A 294 -29.84 6.95 0.87
CA GLU A 294 -30.05 6.93 2.32
C GLU A 294 -28.74 7.03 3.11
N ALA A 295 -27.66 6.49 2.58
CA ALA A 295 -26.33 6.59 3.19
C ALA A 295 -25.72 8.00 3.01
N MET A 296 -25.97 8.63 1.88
CA MET A 296 -25.51 10.01 1.62
C MET A 296 -26.15 11.04 2.56
N THR A 297 -27.41 10.82 2.97
CA THR A 297 -28.11 11.73 3.89
C THR A 297 -27.71 11.56 5.36
N LYS A 298 -27.03 10.46 5.70
CA LYS A 298 -26.63 10.13 7.08
C LYS A 298 -25.19 10.53 7.42
N VAL A 299 -24.49 11.26 6.53
CA VAL A 299 -23.13 11.73 6.80
C VAL A 299 -23.17 12.73 7.98
N PRO A 300 -22.46 12.47 9.09
CA PRO A 300 -22.42 13.39 10.22
C PRO A 300 -21.92 14.78 9.81
N ALA A 301 -22.40 15.82 10.47
CA ALA A 301 -22.02 17.21 10.13
C ALA A 301 -20.52 17.47 10.25
N GLU A 302 -19.85 16.77 11.20
CA GLU A 302 -18.39 16.81 11.36
C GLU A 302 -17.67 16.23 10.13
N ALA A 303 -18.17 15.12 9.59
CA ALA A 303 -17.62 14.49 8.38
C ALA A 303 -17.88 15.36 7.13
N GLN A 304 -19.05 16.05 7.04
CA GLN A 304 -19.33 17.00 5.95
C GLN A 304 -18.31 18.13 5.93
N GLY A 305 -17.96 18.70 7.09
CA GLY A 305 -16.96 19.77 7.21
C GLY A 305 -15.55 19.31 6.77
N LEU A 306 -15.19 18.05 7.00
CA LEU A 306 -13.96 17.45 6.49
C LEU A 306 -14.02 17.27 4.97
N VAL A 307 -15.11 16.74 4.45
CA VAL A 307 -15.34 16.58 3.00
C VAL A 307 -15.19 17.92 2.30
N ASP A 308 -15.88 18.98 2.73
CA ASP A 308 -15.80 20.32 2.13
C ASP A 308 -14.39 20.93 2.18
N ARG A 309 -13.60 20.57 3.15
CA ARG A 309 -12.22 21.08 3.32
C ARG A 309 -11.22 20.39 2.39
N PHE A 310 -11.41 19.11 2.11
CA PHE A 310 -10.46 18.30 1.34
C PHE A 310 -10.94 17.97 -0.08
N THR A 311 -12.14 18.36 -0.45
CA THR A 311 -12.70 18.15 -1.78
C THR A 311 -12.85 19.44 -2.56
N LYS A 312 -12.85 19.32 -3.89
CA LYS A 312 -13.15 20.38 -4.85
C LYS A 312 -14.48 20.07 -5.50
N LYS A 313 -15.40 21.04 -5.51
CA LYS A 313 -16.65 20.93 -6.29
C LYS A 313 -16.32 20.94 -7.78
N VAL A 314 -16.85 19.97 -8.51
CA VAL A 314 -16.67 19.79 -9.95
C VAL A 314 -17.99 19.47 -10.62
N SER A 315 -18.09 19.79 -11.92
CA SER A 315 -19.26 19.48 -12.72
C SER A 315 -18.86 19.17 -14.16
N GLY A 316 -19.71 18.40 -14.85
CA GLY A 316 -19.51 18.03 -16.23
C GLY A 316 -20.79 17.48 -16.85
N SER A 317 -20.71 16.87 -18.04
CA SER A 317 -21.85 16.22 -18.70
C SER A 317 -22.48 15.08 -17.88
N TRP A 318 -21.73 14.53 -16.91
CA TRP A 318 -22.15 13.48 -15.99
C TRP A 318 -22.94 14.00 -14.77
N GLY A 319 -23.01 15.32 -14.55
CA GLY A 319 -23.66 15.98 -13.42
C GLY A 319 -22.70 16.84 -12.62
N SER A 320 -22.89 16.91 -11.31
CA SER A 320 -22.03 17.60 -10.34
C SER A 320 -21.61 16.66 -9.22
N GLY A 321 -20.57 17.06 -8.46
CA GLY A 321 -20.06 16.27 -7.36
C GLY A 321 -18.81 16.86 -6.73
N GLN A 322 -18.14 16.03 -5.94
CA GLN A 322 -16.95 16.39 -5.17
C GLN A 322 -15.77 15.52 -5.59
N LEU A 323 -14.64 16.17 -5.83
CA LEU A 323 -13.38 15.54 -6.22
C LEU A 323 -12.39 15.61 -5.06
N PHE A 324 -11.87 14.47 -4.66
CA PHE A 324 -10.80 14.34 -3.67
C PHE A 324 -9.53 13.84 -4.34
N ASN A 325 -8.44 14.59 -4.19
CA ASN A 325 -7.14 14.27 -4.78
C ASN A 325 -6.12 13.97 -3.68
N THR A 326 -5.47 12.83 -3.83
CA THR A 326 -4.22 12.51 -3.13
C THR A 326 -3.06 12.53 -4.12
N LYS A 327 -1.84 12.27 -3.66
CA LYS A 327 -0.70 12.13 -4.57
C LYS A 327 -0.77 10.89 -5.45
N VAL A 328 -1.42 9.83 -4.98
CA VAL A 328 -1.45 8.51 -5.66
C VAL A 328 -2.81 8.11 -6.21
N ALA A 329 -3.87 8.79 -5.81
CA ALA A 329 -5.22 8.43 -6.22
C ALA A 329 -6.14 9.65 -6.29
N THR A 330 -7.13 9.57 -7.15
CA THR A 330 -8.23 10.52 -7.27
C THR A 330 -9.55 9.81 -6.99
N ILE A 331 -10.46 10.46 -6.27
CA ILE A 331 -11.80 9.95 -5.97
C ILE A 331 -12.82 11.01 -6.39
N LEU A 332 -13.83 10.61 -7.14
CA LEU A 332 -14.95 11.45 -7.54
C LEU A 332 -16.25 10.88 -7.00
N ILE A 333 -16.98 11.69 -6.24
CA ILE A 333 -18.28 11.37 -5.67
C ILE A 333 -19.30 12.29 -6.32
N ALA A 334 -20.19 11.75 -7.16
CA ALA A 334 -21.26 12.51 -7.77
C ALA A 334 -22.43 12.72 -6.80
N ASP A 335 -23.17 13.81 -6.98
CA ASP A 335 -24.32 14.17 -6.13
C ASP A 335 -25.48 13.15 -6.23
N ASP A 336 -25.48 12.30 -7.28
CA ASP A 336 -26.43 11.20 -7.48
C ASP A 336 -25.99 9.86 -6.85
N GLY A 337 -24.89 9.85 -6.11
CA GLY A 337 -24.37 8.70 -5.38
C GLY A 337 -23.38 7.82 -6.15
N ARG A 338 -23.10 8.09 -7.43
CA ARG A 338 -22.04 7.39 -8.15
C ARG A 338 -20.67 7.81 -7.60
N VAL A 339 -19.79 6.82 -7.39
CA VAL A 339 -18.42 7.02 -6.93
C VAL A 339 -17.48 6.31 -7.87
N VAL A 340 -16.39 6.95 -8.22
CA VAL A 340 -15.26 6.34 -8.94
C VAL A 340 -13.94 6.73 -8.30
N ALA A 341 -13.01 5.79 -8.25
CA ALA A 341 -11.69 6.00 -7.67
C ALA A 341 -10.62 5.24 -8.45
N GLY A 342 -9.42 5.80 -8.55
CA GLY A 342 -8.28 5.16 -9.21
C GLY A 342 -6.98 5.95 -9.04
N ALA A 343 -5.87 5.32 -9.39
CA ALA A 343 -4.55 5.97 -9.42
C ALA A 343 -4.38 6.82 -10.70
N VAL A 344 -5.40 7.56 -11.10
CA VAL A 344 -5.54 8.21 -12.40
C VAL A 344 -5.79 9.72 -12.26
N PRO A 345 -5.47 10.52 -13.29
CA PRO A 345 -5.86 11.93 -13.34
C PRO A 345 -7.39 12.10 -13.33
N GLU A 346 -7.85 13.25 -12.84
CA GLU A 346 -9.30 13.58 -12.72
C GLU A 346 -10.09 13.38 -14.02
N GLN A 347 -9.48 13.65 -15.19
CA GLN A 347 -10.17 13.51 -16.48
C GLN A 347 -10.61 12.06 -16.73
N VAL A 348 -9.81 11.07 -16.34
CA VAL A 348 -10.18 9.65 -16.50
C VAL A 348 -11.42 9.32 -15.67
N LEU A 349 -11.55 9.91 -14.47
CA LEU A 349 -12.75 9.72 -13.63
C LEU A 349 -13.98 10.38 -14.24
N PHE A 350 -13.83 11.59 -14.83
CA PHE A 350 -14.93 12.28 -15.51
C PHE A 350 -15.46 11.49 -16.71
N ASP A 351 -14.54 10.82 -17.46
CA ASP A 351 -14.90 9.99 -18.60
C ASP A 351 -15.55 8.65 -18.17
N THR A 352 -15.24 8.19 -16.95
CA THR A 352 -15.67 6.87 -16.45
C THR A 352 -16.97 6.92 -15.66
N ILE A 353 -17.21 7.99 -14.86
CA ILE A 353 -18.32 8.04 -13.90
C ILE A 353 -19.69 7.87 -14.54
N GLY A 354 -19.83 8.26 -15.82
CA GLY A 354 -21.08 8.06 -16.60
C GLY A 354 -21.41 6.61 -16.90
N GLN A 355 -20.45 5.69 -16.71
CA GLN A 355 -20.59 4.25 -16.99
C GLN A 355 -21.00 3.45 -15.73
N VAL A 356 -20.93 4.06 -14.54
CA VAL A 356 -21.37 3.44 -13.28
C VAL A 356 -22.89 3.31 -13.28
N LYS A 357 -23.36 2.08 -13.09
CA LYS A 357 -24.79 1.71 -13.12
C LYS A 357 -25.43 1.81 -11.75
#